data_9f07ee31a93c900b4d08a1b47c7759d0
#
_entry.id   9f07ee31a93c900b4d08a1b47c7759d0
#
_cell.length_a   1.000
_cell.length_b   1.000
_cell.length_c   1.000
_cell.angle_alpha   90.00
_cell.angle_beta   90.00
_cell.angle_gamma   90.00
#
_symmetry.space_group_name_H-M   'P 1'
#
loop_
_entity.id
_entity.type
_entity.pdbx_description
1 polymer ?
#
loop_
_entity_poly.entity_id
_entity_poly.type
_entity_poly.pdbx_seq_one_letter_code
_entity_poly.pdbx_strand_id
1 'polypeptide(L)'
;AQDIDTETRRAMFGLMRESYRESRTERDARNAVRAQLADALKADPFDAEAVRAAFADLRAAEGSVHAATHKAMIARLEALPPEQRRAMADMLARGPERDRRNRRNSRPPKD
;
A
#
# COMPACT_ATOMS: atom_id res chain seq x y z
N ALA A 1 -4.98 -27.09 2.61
CA ALA A 1 -3.91 -26.17 2.26
C ALA A 1 -4.45 -24.97 1.47
N GLN A 2 -5.31 -25.20 0.47
CA GLN A 2 -5.92 -24.12 -0.32
C GLN A 2 -6.86 -23.26 0.52
N ASP A 3 -7.61 -23.87 1.43
CA ASP A 3 -8.54 -23.16 2.30
C ASP A 3 -7.82 -22.22 3.25
N ILE A 4 -6.68 -22.65 3.79
CA ILE A 4 -5.86 -21.83 4.68
C ILE A 4 -5.34 -20.61 3.92
N ASP A 5 -4.85 -20.79 2.69
CA ASP A 5 -4.37 -19.69 1.87
C ASP A 5 -5.49 -18.71 1.52
N THR A 6 -6.68 -19.19 1.21
CA THR A 6 -7.84 -18.35 0.92
C THR A 6 -8.25 -17.53 2.13
N GLU A 7 -8.32 -18.16 3.30
CA GLU A 7 -8.65 -17.48 4.55
C GLU A 7 -7.59 -16.44 4.91
N THR A 8 -6.32 -16.77 4.72
CA THR A 8 -5.22 -15.86 4.99
C THR A 8 -5.29 -14.64 4.08
N ARG A 9 -5.57 -14.84 2.80
CA ARG A 9 -5.73 -13.72 1.85
C ARG A 9 -6.89 -12.82 2.25
N ARG A 10 -8.02 -13.38 2.62
CA ARG A 10 -9.17 -12.59 3.09
C ARG A 10 -8.83 -11.78 4.32
N ALA A 11 -8.12 -12.40 5.26
CA ALA A 11 -7.68 -11.73 6.46
C ALA A 11 -6.72 -10.59 6.16
N MET A 12 -5.78 -10.80 5.23
CA MET A 12 -4.85 -9.77 4.78
C MET A 12 -5.56 -8.61 4.10
N PHE A 13 -6.49 -8.89 3.19
CA PHE A 13 -7.26 -7.86 2.51
C PHE A 13 -8.12 -7.06 3.48
N GLY A 14 -8.75 -7.74 4.43
CA GLY A 14 -9.54 -7.07 5.46
C GLY A 14 -8.69 -6.15 6.33
N LEU A 15 -7.55 -6.65 6.76
CA LEU A 15 -6.60 -5.90 7.57
C LEU A 15 -6.08 -4.66 6.81
N MET A 16 -5.73 -4.82 5.56
CA MET A 16 -5.24 -3.72 4.72
C MET A 16 -6.34 -2.69 4.48
N ARG A 17 -7.57 -3.14 4.22
CA ARG A 17 -8.71 -2.25 3.99
C ARG A 17 -9.01 -1.40 5.22
N GLU A 18 -9.06 -2.03 6.40
CA GLU A 18 -9.31 -1.32 7.65
C GLU A 18 -8.19 -0.35 7.99
N SER A 19 -6.94 -0.78 7.78
CA SER A 19 -5.77 0.07 8.00
C SER A 19 -5.75 1.26 7.05
N TYR A 20 -6.16 1.04 5.81
CA TYR A 20 -6.28 2.11 4.81
C TYR A 20 -7.33 3.14 5.24
N ARG A 21 -8.47 2.70 5.75
CA ARG A 21 -9.52 3.61 6.25
C ARG A 21 -9.00 4.52 7.36
N GLU A 22 -8.18 3.99 8.25
CA GLU A 22 -7.63 4.75 9.37
C GLU A 22 -6.59 5.78 8.95
N SER A 23 -6.07 5.68 7.72
CA SER A 23 -5.11 6.67 7.19
C SER A 23 -5.76 7.78 6.38
N ARG A 24 -7.07 7.96 6.49
CA ARG A 24 -7.83 8.92 5.66
C ARG A 24 -7.32 10.35 5.79
N THR A 25 -7.06 10.82 7.00
CA THR A 25 -6.57 12.19 7.24
C THR A 25 -5.24 12.42 6.51
N GLU A 26 -4.33 11.47 6.61
CA GLU A 26 -3.02 11.55 5.97
C GLU A 26 -3.15 11.46 4.44
N ARG A 27 -4.08 10.66 3.93
CA ARG A 27 -4.32 10.58 2.49
C ARG A 27 -4.93 11.86 1.94
N ASP A 28 -5.82 12.50 2.68
CA ASP A 28 -6.39 13.80 2.28
C ASP A 28 -5.29 14.85 2.23
N ALA A 29 -4.39 14.87 3.21
CA ALA A 29 -3.24 15.78 3.22
C ALA A 29 -2.31 15.51 2.03
N ARG A 30 -2.04 14.24 1.73
CA ARG A 30 -1.24 13.87 0.56
C ARG A 30 -1.88 14.36 -0.74
N ASN A 31 -3.20 14.22 -0.87
CA ASN A 31 -3.91 14.66 -2.07
C ASN A 31 -3.81 16.18 -2.24
N ALA A 32 -3.85 16.94 -1.14
CA ALA A 32 -3.63 18.39 -1.18
C ALA A 32 -2.23 18.74 -1.68
N VAL A 33 -1.22 17.98 -1.23
CA VAL A 33 0.17 18.17 -1.68
C VAL A 33 0.31 17.83 -3.16
N ARG A 34 -0.37 16.78 -3.64
CA ARG A 34 -0.41 16.46 -5.07
C ARG A 34 -0.97 17.60 -5.91
N ALA A 35 -2.01 18.27 -5.42
CA ALA A 35 -2.59 19.43 -6.10
C ALA A 35 -1.58 20.59 -6.16
N GLN A 36 -0.83 20.82 -5.09
CA GLN A 36 0.22 21.83 -5.07
C GLN A 36 1.35 21.53 -6.06
N LEU A 37 1.73 20.25 -6.16
CA LEU A 37 2.71 19.83 -7.17
C LEU A 37 2.19 20.07 -8.59
N ALA A 38 0.93 19.73 -8.83
CA ALA A 38 0.31 19.97 -10.14
C ALA A 38 0.35 21.44 -10.51
N ASP A 39 0.06 22.34 -9.56
CA ASP A 39 0.12 23.78 -9.78
C ASP A 39 1.56 24.23 -10.07
N ALA A 40 2.52 23.70 -9.36
CA ALA A 40 3.94 24.04 -9.59
C ALA A 40 4.40 23.60 -10.99
N LEU A 41 3.90 22.45 -11.46
CA LEU A 41 4.24 21.97 -12.81
C LEU A 41 3.62 22.82 -13.92
N LYS A 42 2.51 23.49 -13.64
CA LYS A 42 1.82 24.36 -14.61
C LYS A 42 2.37 25.77 -14.66
N ALA A 43 3.18 26.14 -13.69
CA ALA A 43 3.67 27.53 -13.58
C ALA A 43 4.54 27.91 -14.78
N ASP A 44 4.33 29.14 -15.26
CA ASP A 44 5.10 29.70 -16.36
C ASP A 44 5.53 31.11 -15.96
N PRO A 45 6.83 31.39 -15.85
CA PRO A 45 7.94 30.47 -16.17
C PRO A 45 8.07 29.33 -15.17
N PHE A 46 8.67 28.22 -15.62
CA PHE A 46 8.91 27.06 -14.79
C PHE A 46 9.89 27.37 -13.67
N ASP A 47 9.53 27.00 -12.44
CA ASP A 47 10.35 27.22 -11.27
C ASP A 47 10.80 25.88 -10.70
N ALA A 48 12.02 25.50 -11.03
CA ALA A 48 12.58 24.22 -10.61
C ALA A 48 12.66 24.07 -9.07
N GLU A 49 12.94 25.17 -8.37
CA GLU A 49 13.02 25.15 -6.89
C GLU A 49 11.64 24.85 -6.29
N ALA A 50 10.60 25.49 -6.81
CA ALA A 50 9.23 25.25 -6.34
C ALA A 50 8.81 23.79 -6.61
N VAL A 51 9.21 23.24 -7.75
CA VAL A 51 8.89 21.84 -8.10
C VAL A 51 9.65 20.88 -7.19
N ARG A 52 10.95 21.15 -6.91
CA ARG A 52 11.71 20.32 -5.96
C ARG A 52 11.09 20.31 -4.58
N ALA A 53 10.68 21.48 -4.10
CA ALA A 53 10.02 21.60 -2.80
C ALA A 53 8.71 20.84 -2.76
N ALA A 54 7.92 20.92 -3.83
CA ALA A 54 6.64 20.19 -3.92
C ALA A 54 6.87 18.69 -3.93
N PHE A 55 7.89 18.18 -4.62
CA PHE A 55 8.22 16.75 -4.58
C PHE A 55 8.69 16.31 -3.19
N ALA A 56 9.46 17.15 -2.49
CA ALA A 56 9.88 16.86 -1.12
C ALA A 56 8.65 16.77 -0.19
N ASP A 57 7.72 17.69 -0.33
CA ASP A 57 6.48 17.68 0.44
C ASP A 57 5.65 16.42 0.14
N LEU A 58 5.62 16.01 -1.13
CA LEU A 58 4.90 14.80 -1.51
C LEU A 58 5.52 13.55 -0.89
N ARG A 59 6.85 13.44 -0.90
CA ARG A 59 7.54 12.32 -0.24
C ARG A 59 7.22 12.26 1.25
N ALA A 60 7.20 13.41 1.91
CA ALA A 60 6.87 13.48 3.34
C ALA A 60 5.41 13.07 3.58
N ALA A 61 4.49 13.53 2.73
CA ALA A 61 3.08 13.20 2.85
C ALA A 61 2.83 11.71 2.60
N GLU A 62 3.49 11.13 1.60
CA GLU A 62 3.41 9.70 1.33
C GLU A 62 3.97 8.87 2.49
N GLY A 63 5.06 9.32 3.08
CA GLY A 63 5.62 8.69 4.29
C GLY A 63 4.64 8.71 5.45
N SER A 64 3.92 9.81 5.62
CA SER A 64 2.90 9.91 6.68
C SER A 64 1.74 8.94 6.44
N VAL A 65 1.31 8.75 5.18
CA VAL A 65 0.28 7.76 4.84
C VAL A 65 0.77 6.35 5.20
N HIS A 66 1.99 6.01 4.81
CA HIS A 66 2.56 4.70 5.12
C HIS A 66 2.69 4.48 6.63
N ALA A 67 3.17 5.47 7.35
CA ALA A 67 3.32 5.37 8.81
C ALA A 67 1.96 5.14 9.50
N ALA A 68 0.93 5.87 9.09
CA ALA A 68 -0.41 5.72 9.65
C ALA A 68 -1.00 4.35 9.33
N THR A 69 -0.82 3.88 8.09
CA THR A 69 -1.29 2.57 7.66
C THR A 69 -0.58 1.45 8.43
N HIS A 70 0.74 1.55 8.57
CA HIS A 70 1.53 0.55 9.30
C HIS A 70 1.14 0.49 10.78
N LYS A 71 0.93 1.65 11.40
CA LYS A 71 0.49 1.72 12.79
C LYS A 71 -0.83 0.98 12.99
N ALA A 72 -1.80 1.22 12.09
CA ALA A 72 -3.09 0.56 12.13
C ALA A 72 -2.97 -0.95 11.89
N MET A 73 -2.10 -1.35 10.94
CA MET A 73 -1.83 -2.75 10.66
C MET A 73 -1.23 -3.47 11.87
N ILE A 74 -0.27 -2.85 12.52
CA ILE A 74 0.39 -3.43 13.70
C ILE A 74 -0.63 -3.70 14.81
N ALA A 75 -1.52 -2.74 15.06
CA ALA A 75 -2.55 -2.91 16.07
C ALA A 75 -3.46 -4.12 15.78
N ARG A 76 -3.79 -4.33 14.50
CA ARG A 76 -4.61 -5.48 14.10
C ARG A 76 -3.84 -6.78 14.13
N LEU A 77 -2.56 -6.75 13.74
CA LEU A 77 -1.71 -7.93 13.76
C LEU A 77 -1.50 -8.47 15.18
N GLU A 78 -1.43 -7.58 16.16
CA GLU A 78 -1.32 -7.98 17.57
C GLU A 78 -2.51 -8.84 18.01
N ALA A 79 -3.69 -8.54 17.47
CA ALA A 79 -4.92 -9.23 17.84
C ALA A 79 -5.11 -10.58 17.12
N LEU A 80 -4.31 -10.87 16.10
CA LEU A 80 -4.44 -12.11 15.33
C LEU A 80 -3.82 -13.30 16.05
N PRO A 81 -4.36 -14.51 15.83
CA PRO A 81 -3.70 -15.73 16.30
C PRO A 81 -2.30 -15.87 15.68
N PRO A 82 -1.33 -16.41 16.42
CA PRO A 82 0.04 -16.59 15.90
C PRO A 82 0.12 -17.38 14.60
N GLU A 83 -0.74 -18.38 14.43
CA GLU A 83 -0.79 -19.20 13.21
C GLU A 83 -1.11 -18.37 11.98
N GLN A 84 -2.05 -17.44 12.11
CA GLN A 84 -2.45 -16.58 11.02
C GLN A 84 -1.34 -15.59 10.66
N ARG A 85 -0.64 -15.07 11.67
CA ARG A 85 0.51 -14.20 11.42
C ARG A 85 1.62 -14.94 10.68
N ARG A 86 1.87 -16.22 11.01
CA ARG A 86 2.86 -17.04 10.30
C ARG A 86 2.47 -17.27 8.86
N ALA A 87 1.18 -17.53 8.60
CA ALA A 87 0.68 -17.72 7.22
C ALA A 87 0.85 -16.44 6.41
N MET A 88 0.59 -15.28 7.01
CA MET A 88 0.80 -14.00 6.36
C MET A 88 2.29 -13.74 6.07
N ALA A 89 3.15 -14.10 7.00
CA ALA A 89 4.61 -13.98 6.82
C ALA A 89 5.10 -14.81 5.63
N ASP A 90 4.59 -16.02 5.50
CA ASP A 90 4.93 -16.91 4.39
C ASP A 90 4.48 -16.31 3.04
N MET A 91 3.30 -15.72 2.99
CA MET A 91 2.80 -15.05 1.79
C MET A 91 3.67 -13.84 1.41
N LEU A 92 4.05 -13.03 2.41
CA LEU A 92 4.93 -11.88 2.18
C LEU A 92 6.29 -12.31 1.66
N ALA A 93 6.84 -13.39 2.19
CA ALA A 93 8.16 -13.90 1.77
C ALA A 93 8.14 -14.38 0.32
N ARG A 94 7.00 -14.90 -0.16
CA ARG A 94 6.85 -15.32 -1.56
C ARG A 94 6.82 -14.13 -2.52
N GLY A 95 6.25 -13.00 -2.10
CA GLY A 95 6.21 -11.78 -2.87
C GLY A 95 5.22 -11.78 -4.03
N PRO A 96 4.87 -10.58 -4.54
CA PRO A 96 3.88 -10.44 -5.62
C PRO A 96 4.32 -11.05 -6.96
N GLU A 97 5.61 -11.03 -7.26
CA GLU A 97 6.13 -11.57 -8.52
C GLU A 97 5.92 -13.07 -8.64
N ARG A 98 6.07 -13.79 -7.54
CA ARG A 98 5.87 -15.23 -7.50
C ARG A 98 4.40 -15.59 -7.70
N ASP A 99 3.49 -14.80 -7.14
CA ASP A 99 2.06 -14.96 -7.34
C ASP A 99 1.66 -14.71 -8.79
N ARG A 100 2.24 -13.70 -9.44
CA ARG A 100 2.02 -13.43 -10.85
C ARG A 100 2.51 -14.59 -11.73
N ARG A 101 3.66 -15.16 -11.40
CA ARG A 101 4.21 -16.31 -12.10
C ARG A 101 3.29 -17.52 -12.00
N ASN A 102 2.79 -17.79 -10.82
CA ASN A 102 1.87 -18.89 -10.58
C ASN A 102 0.56 -18.71 -11.33
N ARG A 103 0.04 -17.50 -11.39
CA ARG A 103 -1.17 -17.18 -12.16
C ARG A 103 -0.95 -17.39 -13.66
N ARG A 104 0.22 -17.00 -14.18
CA ARG A 104 0.57 -17.21 -15.58
C ARG A 104 0.62 -18.71 -15.93
N ASN A 105 1.24 -19.49 -15.07
CA ASN A 105 1.40 -20.91 -15.29
C ASN A 105 0.10 -21.69 -15.16
N SER A 106 -0.88 -21.16 -14.47
CA SER A 106 -2.18 -21.81 -14.29
C SER A 106 -3.20 -21.43 -15.34
N ARG A 107 -2.88 -20.50 -16.26
CA ARG A 107 -3.79 -20.17 -17.36
C ARG A 107 -3.80 -21.27 -18.41
N PRO A 108 -4.98 -21.68 -18.90
CA PRO A 108 -5.02 -22.63 -20.00
C PRO A 108 -4.37 -22.02 -21.25
N PRO A 109 -3.70 -22.85 -22.06
CA PRO A 109 -3.07 -22.35 -23.28
C PRO A 109 -4.11 -21.77 -24.23
N LYS A 110 -3.77 -20.68 -24.89
CA LYS A 110 -4.61 -20.12 -25.94
C LYS A 110 -4.48 -20.96 -27.18
N ASP A 111 -5.60 -21.42 -27.70
CA ASP A 111 -5.63 -22.14 -28.98
C ASP A 111 -5.35 -21.20 -30.16
#